data_77824d68a8c34b60f95afafc31d7b3bb
#
_entry.id   77824d68a8c34b60f95afafc31d7b3bb
#
_cell.length_a   1.000
_cell.length_b   1.000
_cell.length_c   1.000
_cell.angle_alpha   90.00
_cell.angle_beta   90.00
_cell.angle_gamma   90.00
#
_symmetry.space_group_name_H-M   'P 1'
#
loop_
_entity.id
_entity.type
_entity.pdbx_description
1 polymer ?
#
loop_
_entity_poly.entity_id
_entity_poly.type
_entity_poly.pdbx_seq_one_letter_code
_entity_poly.pdbx_strand_id
1 'polypeptide(L)'
;VQVTVGDEGITSFSWINRMQEGEILQENVEMISFEKVQSIIEEQIMMKHADTKDIEVRQKVVSVDLGLMCVRKPNDNSSFTMVPVWDVYEIWEEASIASDLWADTELTINAIDGSIINRGYRY
;
A
#
# COMPACT_ATOMS: atom_id res chain seq x y z
N VAL A 1 10.34 8.35 10.95
CA VAL A 1 10.86 8.93 12.20
C VAL A 1 10.51 8.00 13.34
N GLN A 2 11.48 7.64 14.16
CA GLN A 2 11.26 6.84 15.36
C GLN A 2 11.77 7.63 16.56
N VAL A 3 10.95 7.71 17.58
CA VAL A 3 11.27 8.39 18.86
C VAL A 3 11.00 7.42 20.00
N THR A 4 12.00 7.20 20.84
CA THR A 4 11.84 6.42 22.08
C THR A 4 11.80 7.39 23.25
N VAL A 5 10.77 7.26 24.08
CA VAL A 5 10.55 8.12 25.25
C VAL A 5 10.63 7.23 26.49
N GLY A 6 11.47 7.61 27.45
CA GLY A 6 11.54 7.02 28.80
C GLY A 6 11.04 7.98 29.85
N ASP A 7 11.14 7.59 31.12
CA ASP A 7 10.66 8.38 32.26
C ASP A 7 11.36 9.74 32.38
N GLU A 8 12.59 9.84 31.90
CA GLU A 8 13.41 11.07 31.94
C GLU A 8 13.34 11.90 30.64
N GLY A 9 12.50 11.50 29.67
CA GLY A 9 12.34 12.18 28.37
C GLY A 9 12.74 11.34 27.17
N ILE A 10 13.15 12.00 26.08
CA ILE A 10 13.53 11.32 24.81
C ILE A 10 14.89 10.66 24.98
N THR A 11 14.92 9.33 24.91
CA THR A 11 16.13 8.51 25.03
C THR A 11 16.76 8.17 23.67
N SER A 12 15.96 8.18 22.60
CA SER A 12 16.44 7.90 21.24
C SER A 12 15.61 8.64 20.20
N PHE A 13 16.28 9.12 19.16
CA PHE A 13 15.67 9.73 17.99
C PHE A 13 16.35 9.20 16.74
N SER A 14 15.57 8.62 15.83
CA SER A 14 16.05 8.15 14.54
C SER A 14 15.19 8.69 13.41
N TRP A 15 15.84 9.29 12.43
CA TRP A 15 15.20 9.74 11.20
C TRP A 15 15.96 9.18 10.01
N ILE A 16 15.43 8.10 9.47
CA ILE A 16 15.99 7.38 8.33
C ILE A 16 15.27 7.85 7.05
N ASN A 17 15.97 7.84 5.93
CA ASN A 17 15.44 8.21 4.61
C ASN A 17 14.85 9.64 4.58
N ARG A 18 15.65 10.62 4.98
CA ARG A 18 15.29 12.02 4.80
C ARG A 18 15.10 12.30 3.32
N MET A 19 13.93 12.76 2.95
CA MET A 19 13.63 13.22 1.60
C MET A 19 13.60 14.73 1.60
N GLN A 20 14.12 15.33 0.53
CA GLN A 20 13.94 16.73 0.25
C GLN A 20 12.80 16.85 -0.76
N GLU A 21 11.92 17.82 -0.52
CA GLU A 21 10.86 18.16 -1.46
C GLU A 21 11.49 18.59 -2.80
N GLY A 22 10.99 17.98 -3.87
CA GLY A 22 11.38 18.29 -5.25
C GLY A 22 10.39 19.22 -5.94
N GLU A 23 10.34 19.15 -7.25
CA GLU A 23 9.37 19.92 -8.05
C GLU A 23 7.99 19.25 -8.04
N ILE A 24 6.94 20.07 -8.15
CA ILE A 24 5.58 19.60 -8.38
C ILE A 24 5.47 19.24 -9.86
N LEU A 25 5.33 17.93 -10.15
CA LEU A 25 5.24 17.43 -11.52
C LEU A 25 3.88 17.70 -12.15
N GLN A 26 2.82 17.64 -11.34
CA GLN A 26 1.45 17.88 -11.78
C GLN A 26 0.60 18.38 -10.62
N GLU A 27 -0.16 19.43 -10.87
CA GLU A 27 -1.19 19.93 -9.96
C GLU A 27 -2.57 19.40 -10.37
N ASN A 28 -3.49 19.31 -9.41
CA ASN A 28 -4.88 18.88 -9.62
C ASN A 28 -4.98 17.55 -10.37
N VAL A 29 -4.27 16.54 -9.86
CA VAL A 29 -4.24 15.20 -10.47
C VAL A 29 -5.64 14.60 -10.44
N GLU A 30 -6.15 14.24 -11.62
CA GLU A 30 -7.40 13.49 -11.76
C GLU A 30 -7.16 12.03 -11.37
N MET A 31 -7.99 11.51 -10.47
CA MET A 31 -7.89 10.13 -9.99
C MET A 31 -8.99 9.26 -10.60
N ILE A 32 -8.71 7.98 -10.74
CA ILE A 32 -9.73 6.99 -11.14
C ILE A 32 -10.87 6.95 -10.12
N SER A 33 -12.07 6.62 -10.59
CA SER A 33 -13.24 6.51 -9.70
C SER A 33 -13.09 5.33 -8.74
N PHE A 34 -13.79 5.39 -7.60
CA PHE A 34 -13.77 4.31 -6.62
C PHE A 34 -14.39 3.02 -7.17
N GLU A 35 -15.37 3.10 -8.05
CA GLU A 35 -15.95 1.94 -8.75
C GLU A 35 -14.89 1.23 -9.61
N LYS A 36 -13.99 2.01 -10.23
CA LYS A 36 -12.87 1.42 -10.98
C LYS A 36 -11.88 0.73 -10.05
N VAL A 37 -11.60 1.31 -8.88
CA VAL A 37 -10.76 0.70 -7.84
C VAL A 37 -11.36 -0.63 -7.38
N GLN A 38 -12.66 -0.68 -7.09
CA GLN A 38 -13.36 -1.91 -6.72
C GLN A 38 -13.22 -3.01 -7.79
N SER A 39 -13.43 -2.65 -9.06
CA SER A 39 -13.27 -3.61 -10.16
C SER A 39 -11.85 -4.18 -10.25
N ILE A 40 -10.81 -3.36 -10.00
CA ILE A 40 -9.42 -3.80 -9.99
C ILE A 40 -9.18 -4.76 -8.82
N ILE A 41 -9.69 -4.44 -7.63
CA ILE A 41 -9.57 -5.30 -6.44
C ILE A 41 -10.19 -6.68 -6.72
N GLU A 42 -11.41 -6.71 -7.23
CA GLU A 42 -12.12 -7.96 -7.56
C GLU A 42 -11.33 -8.80 -8.56
N GLU A 43 -10.80 -8.18 -9.62
CA GLU A 43 -10.00 -8.86 -10.63
C GLU A 43 -8.71 -9.45 -10.03
N GLN A 44 -8.00 -8.69 -9.20
CA GLN A 44 -6.77 -9.15 -8.57
C GLN A 44 -7.01 -10.29 -7.59
N ILE A 45 -8.06 -10.22 -6.78
CA ILE A 45 -8.43 -11.31 -5.87
C ILE A 45 -8.78 -12.58 -6.67
N MET A 46 -9.57 -12.47 -7.73
CA MET A 46 -9.91 -13.62 -8.58
C MET A 46 -8.67 -14.23 -9.25
N MET A 47 -7.76 -13.41 -9.75
CA MET A 47 -6.51 -13.89 -10.36
C MET A 47 -5.62 -14.63 -9.35
N LYS A 48 -5.49 -14.09 -8.14
CA LYS A 48 -4.68 -14.69 -7.07
C LYS A 48 -5.18 -16.08 -6.67
N HIS A 49 -6.49 -16.30 -6.75
CA HIS A 49 -7.12 -17.55 -6.33
C HIS A 49 -7.56 -18.46 -7.50
N ALA A 50 -7.19 -18.13 -8.73
CA ALA A 50 -7.57 -18.90 -9.91
C ALA A 50 -7.14 -20.38 -9.86
N ASP A 51 -6.04 -20.69 -9.20
CA ASP A 51 -5.48 -22.05 -9.07
C ASP A 51 -5.91 -22.81 -7.81
N THR A 52 -6.65 -22.17 -6.89
CA THR A 52 -7.06 -22.78 -5.60
C THR A 52 -8.45 -23.43 -5.71
N LYS A 53 -8.60 -24.40 -6.63
CA LYS A 53 -9.91 -25.00 -6.96
C LYS A 53 -10.56 -25.81 -5.81
N ASP A 54 -9.79 -26.23 -4.81
CA ASP A 54 -10.25 -27.15 -3.76
C ASP A 54 -10.20 -26.53 -2.35
N ILE A 55 -9.84 -25.26 -2.20
CA ILE A 55 -9.74 -24.60 -0.90
C ILE A 55 -10.73 -23.44 -0.87
N GLU A 56 -11.67 -23.49 0.07
CA GLU A 56 -12.54 -22.36 0.36
C GLU A 56 -11.68 -21.26 1.01
N VAL A 57 -11.19 -20.34 0.20
CA VAL A 57 -10.42 -19.16 0.68
C VAL A 57 -11.42 -18.05 0.96
N ARG A 58 -11.49 -17.63 2.22
CA ARG A 58 -12.26 -16.45 2.61
C ARG A 58 -11.31 -15.30 2.83
N GLN A 59 -11.27 -14.43 1.85
CA GLN A 59 -10.52 -13.18 1.91
C GLN A 59 -11.49 -12.01 2.11
N LYS A 60 -11.20 -11.16 3.08
CA LYS A 60 -12.05 -10.01 3.39
C LYS A 60 -11.24 -8.74 3.29
N VAL A 61 -11.65 -7.85 2.40
CA VAL A 61 -11.16 -6.47 2.38
C VAL A 61 -11.74 -5.74 3.59
N VAL A 62 -10.88 -5.19 4.44
CA VAL A 62 -11.28 -4.50 5.67
C VAL A 62 -11.23 -2.99 5.55
N SER A 63 -10.29 -2.46 4.76
CA SER A 63 -10.25 -1.05 4.42
C SER A 63 -9.61 -0.82 3.05
N VAL A 64 -9.95 0.32 2.46
CA VAL A 64 -9.33 0.85 1.25
C VAL A 64 -9.04 2.32 1.53
N ASP A 65 -7.77 2.66 1.68
CA ASP A 65 -7.33 3.97 2.12
C ASP A 65 -6.63 4.73 0.98
N LEU A 66 -6.98 5.99 0.79
CA LEU A 66 -6.28 6.88 -0.13
C LEU A 66 -5.08 7.50 0.59
N GLY A 67 -3.90 7.33 0.02
CA GLY A 67 -2.65 7.84 0.57
C GLY A 67 -1.69 8.36 -0.49
N LEU A 68 -0.47 8.65 -0.06
CA LEU A 68 0.63 9.02 -0.94
C LEU A 68 1.78 8.02 -0.78
N MET A 69 2.33 7.55 -1.89
CA MET A 69 3.46 6.63 -1.90
C MET A 69 4.63 7.17 -2.71
N CYS A 70 5.83 6.95 -2.21
CA CYS A 70 7.06 7.24 -2.96
C CYS A 70 7.39 6.07 -3.89
N VAL A 71 7.33 6.33 -5.19
CA VAL A 71 7.65 5.36 -6.24
C VAL A 71 8.99 5.74 -6.85
N ARG A 72 9.86 4.77 -7.08
CA ARG A 72 11.18 5.00 -7.71
C ARG A 72 10.99 5.38 -9.17
N LYS A 73 11.83 6.28 -9.63
CA LYS A 73 11.94 6.53 -11.08
C LYS A 73 12.72 5.37 -11.73
N PRO A 74 12.30 4.90 -12.90
CA PRO A 74 13.07 3.91 -13.65
C PRO A 74 14.52 4.40 -13.84
N ASN A 75 15.48 3.53 -13.55
CA ASN A 75 16.92 3.79 -13.70
C ASN A 75 17.50 4.92 -12.80
N ASP A 76 16.76 5.40 -11.82
CA ASP A 76 17.25 6.37 -10.84
C ASP A 76 16.93 5.91 -9.41
N ASN A 77 17.98 5.53 -8.69
CA ASN A 77 17.87 5.07 -7.31
C ASN A 77 17.92 6.20 -6.26
N SER A 78 18.15 7.43 -6.72
CA SER A 78 18.34 8.59 -5.85
C SER A 78 17.12 9.48 -5.73
N SER A 79 16.19 9.39 -6.69
CA SER A 79 14.96 10.19 -6.68
C SER A 79 13.70 9.32 -6.69
N PHE A 80 12.64 9.89 -6.12
CA PHE A 80 11.33 9.27 -6.01
C PHE A 80 10.29 10.24 -6.51
N THR A 81 9.21 9.70 -7.09
CA THR A 81 8.00 10.46 -7.36
C THR A 81 6.96 10.09 -6.32
N MET A 82 6.36 11.07 -5.68
CA MET A 82 5.24 10.85 -4.79
C MET A 82 3.96 10.80 -5.62
N VAL A 83 3.24 9.69 -5.53
CA VAL A 83 2.00 9.45 -6.29
C VAL A 83 0.85 9.13 -5.34
N PRO A 84 -0.39 9.58 -5.66
CA PRO A 84 -1.56 9.14 -4.92
C PRO A 84 -1.82 7.65 -5.18
N VAL A 85 -2.14 6.92 -4.13
CA VAL A 85 -2.41 5.48 -4.19
C VAL A 85 -3.62 5.10 -3.37
N TRP A 86 -4.27 4.02 -3.76
CA TRP A 86 -5.24 3.30 -2.96
C TRP A 86 -4.57 2.09 -2.35
N ASP A 87 -4.50 2.05 -1.03
CA ASP A 87 -3.99 0.92 -0.26
C ASP A 87 -5.14 0.05 0.20
N VAL A 88 -5.09 -1.22 -0.17
CA VAL A 88 -6.11 -2.23 0.15
C VAL A 88 -5.58 -3.12 1.25
N TYR A 89 -6.32 -3.20 2.36
CA TYR A 89 -6.00 -4.03 3.51
C TYR A 89 -6.95 -5.21 3.57
N GLU A 90 -6.39 -6.39 3.70
CA GLU A 90 -7.11 -7.65 3.72
C GLU A 90 -6.84 -8.43 5.00
N ILE A 91 -7.82 -9.23 5.40
CA ILE A 91 -7.68 -10.21 6.48
C ILE A 91 -7.97 -11.59 5.89
N TRP A 92 -7.11 -12.54 6.21
CA TRP A 92 -7.33 -13.95 5.94
C TRP A 92 -8.13 -14.56 7.09
N GLU A 93 -9.31 -15.09 6.81
CA GLU A 93 -10.04 -15.93 7.77
C GLU A 93 -9.52 -17.35 7.66
N GLU A 94 -8.40 -17.67 8.28
CA GLU A 94 -8.07 -19.05 8.60
C GLU A 94 -8.89 -19.49 9.81
N ALA A 95 -9.60 -20.58 9.67
CA ALA A 95 -10.58 -21.10 10.63
C ALA A 95 -10.00 -21.55 11.99
N SER A 96 -8.73 -21.33 12.31
CA SER A 96 -8.12 -21.94 13.50
C SER A 96 -7.14 -21.10 14.30
N ILE A 97 -6.76 -19.90 13.90
CA ILE A 97 -5.80 -19.11 14.68
C ILE A 97 -6.33 -17.70 14.87
N ALA A 98 -6.91 -17.44 16.04
CA ALA A 98 -7.12 -16.11 16.57
C ALA A 98 -5.77 -15.51 16.97
N SER A 99 -4.89 -15.26 16.01
CA SER A 99 -3.65 -14.53 16.21
C SER A 99 -3.82 -13.14 15.66
N ASP A 100 -3.51 -12.18 16.51
CA ASP A 100 -3.44 -10.74 16.31
C ASP A 100 -3.59 -10.27 14.88
N LEU A 101 -4.72 -9.63 14.62
CA LEU A 101 -5.16 -9.05 13.35
C LEU A 101 -4.20 -7.96 12.86
N TRP A 102 -3.09 -8.37 12.27
CA TRP A 102 -2.29 -7.48 11.45
C TRP A 102 -2.88 -7.49 10.04
N ALA A 103 -3.64 -6.48 9.71
CA ALA A 103 -4.06 -6.27 8.34
C ALA A 103 -2.81 -5.89 7.53
N ASP A 104 -2.29 -6.81 6.74
CA ASP A 104 -1.25 -6.50 5.79
C ASP A 104 -1.83 -5.75 4.59
N THR A 105 -1.05 -4.80 4.06
CA THR A 105 -1.41 -4.17 2.79
C THR A 105 -1.17 -5.17 1.67
N GLU A 106 -2.24 -5.74 1.17
CA GLU A 106 -2.18 -6.76 0.14
C GLU A 106 -2.00 -6.18 -1.25
N LEU A 107 -2.63 -5.05 -1.53
CA LEU A 107 -2.66 -4.44 -2.85
C LEU A 107 -2.50 -2.93 -2.75
N THR A 108 -1.62 -2.37 -3.57
CA THR A 108 -1.48 -0.92 -3.74
C THR A 108 -1.77 -0.56 -5.20
N ILE A 109 -2.76 0.29 -5.41
CA ILE A 109 -3.21 0.72 -6.74
C ILE A 109 -2.83 2.18 -6.94
N ASN A 110 -2.16 2.50 -8.05
CA ASN A 110 -1.93 3.87 -8.46
C ASN A 110 -3.27 4.57 -8.72
N ALA A 111 -3.56 5.62 -7.98
CA ALA A 111 -4.85 6.30 -8.08
C ALA A 111 -5.02 7.10 -9.38
N ILE A 112 -3.97 7.31 -10.17
CA ILE A 112 -4.04 8.05 -11.44
C ILE A 112 -4.48 7.14 -12.59
N ASP A 113 -3.86 5.96 -12.72
CA ASP A 113 -4.02 5.10 -13.89
C ASP A 113 -4.55 3.69 -13.58
N GLY A 114 -4.65 3.32 -12.30
CA GLY A 114 -5.11 2.02 -11.86
C GLY A 114 -4.07 0.90 -11.94
N SER A 115 -2.82 1.22 -12.24
CA SER A 115 -1.74 0.24 -12.24
C SER A 115 -1.44 -0.28 -10.83
N ILE A 116 -0.99 -1.55 -10.76
CA ILE A 116 -0.61 -2.16 -9.50
C ILE A 116 0.84 -1.79 -9.18
N ILE A 117 1.06 -1.27 -7.97
CA ILE A 117 2.40 -0.94 -7.47
C ILE A 117 2.90 -2.07 -6.59
N ASN A 118 4.03 -2.65 -6.97
CA ASN A 118 4.71 -3.64 -6.14
C ASN A 118 5.49 -2.94 -5.02
N ARG A 119 5.02 -3.06 -3.77
CA ARG A 119 5.65 -2.42 -2.61
C ARG A 119 7.08 -2.90 -2.34
N GLY A 120 7.39 -4.14 -2.68
CA GLY A 120 8.73 -4.70 -2.49
C GLY A 120 9.77 -4.01 -3.37
N TYR A 121 9.39 -3.67 -4.57
CA TYR A 121 10.26 -3.01 -5.54
C TYR A 121 10.00 -1.50 -5.64
N ARG A 122 8.84 -1.02 -5.18
CA ARG A 122 8.39 0.38 -5.25
C ARG A 122 8.30 0.94 -6.68
N TYR A 123 7.82 0.13 -7.62
CA TYR A 123 7.44 0.54 -8.98
C TYR A 123 6.34 -0.35 -9.55
#